data_f327d8158a35456b5383e8a60f2a31cd
#
_entry.id   f327d8158a35456b5383e8a60f2a31cd
#
_cell.length_a   1.000
_cell.length_b   1.000
_cell.length_c   1.000
_cell.angle_alpha   90.00
_cell.angle_beta   90.00
_cell.angle_gamma   90.00
#
_symmetry.space_group_name_H-M   'P 1'
#
loop_
_entity.id
_entity.type
_entity.pdbx_description
1 polymer ?
#
loop_
_entity_poly.entity_id
_entity_poly.type
_entity_poly.pdbx_seq_one_letter_code
_entity_poly.pdbx_strand_id
1 'polypeptide(L)'
;MAIKQVKIRPRTELQSQYQRFWERFNIYSAQDNKFRAEFTPHTYADVRSYQDYSVAVGPYHLCTGISFSKHECKVGVYFRDVDVWDVFYNRHRENIEKQIGNRLIWARHKTKGSATLIRQLVFNETDSWEIVFQQMISDLILMKDVFRSIPYISCN
;
A
#
# COMPACT_ATOMS: atom_id res chain seq x y z
N MET A 1 -7.90 12.60 19.56
CA MET A 1 -6.50 13.03 19.81
C MET A 1 -5.61 12.57 18.65
N ALA A 2 -4.85 13.48 18.08
CA ALA A 2 -3.96 13.13 16.97
C ALA A 2 -2.79 12.26 17.47
N ILE A 3 -2.43 11.24 16.68
CA ILE A 3 -1.26 10.42 16.97
C ILE A 3 0.00 11.26 16.76
N LYS A 4 0.88 11.27 17.74
CA LYS A 4 2.17 11.92 17.62
C LYS A 4 3.05 11.14 16.65
N GLN A 5 3.59 11.82 15.65
CA GLN A 5 4.47 11.21 14.65
C GLN A 5 5.93 11.40 15.00
N VAL A 6 6.70 10.32 14.94
CA VAL A 6 8.17 10.37 15.01
C VAL A 6 8.69 10.72 13.62
N LYS A 7 9.64 11.63 13.53
CA LYS A 7 10.20 12.11 12.26
C LYS A 7 11.71 12.07 12.27
N ILE A 8 12.28 11.67 11.13
CA ILE A 8 13.70 11.87 10.86
C ILE A 8 13.88 13.19 10.10
N ARG A 9 15.07 13.74 10.14
CA ARG A 9 15.36 14.98 9.42
C ARG A 9 15.44 14.72 7.91
N PRO A 10 14.60 15.37 7.08
CA PRO A 10 14.71 15.24 5.63
C PRO A 10 15.98 15.94 5.12
N ARG A 11 16.58 15.40 4.06
CA ARG A 11 17.82 15.94 3.45
C ARG A 11 17.54 16.73 2.17
N THR A 12 16.37 16.56 1.56
CA THR A 12 15.98 17.21 0.31
C THR A 12 14.56 17.74 0.44
N GLU A 13 14.18 18.65 -0.47
CA GLU A 13 12.80 19.14 -0.53
C GLU A 13 11.82 18.01 -0.85
N LEU A 14 12.19 17.10 -1.73
CA LEU A 14 11.35 15.94 -2.06
C LEU A 14 11.13 15.04 -0.84
N GLN A 15 12.18 14.77 -0.07
CA GLN A 15 12.06 14.01 1.17
C GLN A 15 11.16 14.73 2.19
N SER A 16 11.28 16.04 2.28
CA SER A 16 10.42 16.87 3.14
C SER A 16 8.95 16.75 2.70
N GLN A 17 8.70 16.76 1.39
CA GLN A 17 7.35 16.64 0.84
C GLN A 17 6.75 15.26 1.13
N TYR A 18 7.50 14.18 0.96
CA TYR A 18 7.05 12.84 1.34
C TYR A 18 6.76 12.74 2.84
N GLN A 19 7.62 13.30 3.66
CA GLN A 19 7.41 13.26 5.11
C GLN A 19 6.12 13.98 5.52
N ARG A 20 5.84 15.16 4.96
CA ARG A 20 4.57 15.88 5.19
C ARG A 20 3.37 15.04 4.75
N PHE A 21 3.48 14.38 3.61
CA PHE A 21 2.40 13.52 3.11
C PHE A 21 2.13 12.37 4.08
N TRP A 22 3.16 11.63 4.48
CA TRP A 22 2.99 10.48 5.38
C TRP A 22 2.55 10.89 6.78
N GLU A 23 3.02 12.00 7.29
CA GLU A 23 2.54 12.53 8.56
C GLU A 23 1.04 12.77 8.52
N ARG A 24 0.55 13.45 7.50
CA ARG A 24 -0.88 13.71 7.34
C ARG A 24 -1.68 12.43 7.05
N PHE A 25 -1.16 11.55 6.23
CA PHE A 25 -1.81 10.27 5.97
C PHE A 25 -1.93 9.43 7.23
N ASN A 26 -0.88 9.35 8.03
CA ASN A 26 -0.87 8.57 9.27
C ASN A 26 -1.88 9.12 10.28
N ILE A 27 -1.97 10.44 10.41
CA ILE A 27 -2.96 11.08 11.28
C ILE A 27 -4.38 10.83 10.78
N TYR A 28 -4.60 10.99 9.48
CA TYR A 28 -5.89 10.77 8.86
C TYR A 28 -6.36 9.32 9.01
N SER A 29 -5.50 8.36 8.67
CA SER A 29 -5.81 6.93 8.73
C SER A 29 -6.05 6.45 10.17
N ALA A 30 -5.37 7.06 11.15
CA ALA A 30 -5.57 6.74 12.56
C ALA A 30 -6.97 7.13 13.08
N GLN A 31 -7.66 8.02 12.37
CA GLN A 31 -9.03 8.45 12.70
C GLN A 31 -10.08 7.70 11.89
N ASP A 32 -9.69 6.89 10.93
CA ASP A 32 -10.58 6.11 10.09
C ASP A 32 -10.86 4.75 10.73
N ASN A 33 -12.12 4.51 11.09
CA ASN A 33 -12.51 3.27 11.79
C ASN A 33 -12.34 2.03 10.93
N LYS A 34 -12.58 2.13 9.62
CA LYS A 34 -12.41 1.01 8.70
C LYS A 34 -10.95 0.63 8.56
N PHE A 35 -10.08 1.64 8.45
CA PHE A 35 -8.64 1.42 8.38
C PHE A 35 -8.12 0.79 9.68
N ARG A 36 -8.51 1.32 10.82
CA ARG A 36 -8.09 0.82 12.14
C ARG A 36 -8.53 -0.60 12.43
N ALA A 37 -9.66 -1.03 11.87
CA ALA A 37 -10.13 -2.40 12.00
C ALA A 37 -9.22 -3.41 11.26
N GLU A 38 -8.49 -2.95 10.24
CA GLU A 38 -7.71 -3.82 9.36
C GLU A 38 -6.20 -3.59 9.49
N PHE A 39 -5.76 -2.42 9.92
CA PHE A 39 -4.35 -2.02 9.97
C PHE A 39 -4.02 -1.28 11.26
N THR A 40 -2.75 -1.35 11.63
CA THR A 40 -2.21 -0.50 12.70
C THR A 40 -1.65 0.78 12.06
N PRO A 41 -2.18 1.96 12.41
CA PRO A 41 -1.64 3.21 11.88
C PRO A 41 -0.17 3.40 12.25
N HIS A 42 0.59 3.95 11.31
CA HIS A 42 1.99 4.28 11.56
C HIS A 42 2.13 5.47 12.50
N THR A 43 3.14 5.41 13.36
CA THR A 43 3.52 6.53 14.24
C THR A 43 4.84 7.17 13.81
N TYR A 44 5.31 6.81 12.62
CA TYR A 44 6.57 7.26 12.04
C TYR A 44 6.31 7.80 10.64
N ALA A 45 6.65 9.07 10.41
CA ALA A 45 6.53 9.69 9.09
C ALA A 45 7.87 9.60 8.37
N ASP A 46 7.95 8.73 7.38
CA ASP A 46 9.15 8.47 6.61
C ASP A 46 9.39 9.56 5.56
N VAL A 47 10.60 9.62 5.08
CA VAL A 47 11.03 10.48 3.96
C VAL A 47 11.01 9.74 2.62
N ARG A 48 10.65 8.44 2.64
CA ARG A 48 10.54 7.61 1.44
C ARG A 48 9.19 7.81 0.76
N SER A 49 9.11 7.35 -0.48
CA SER A 49 7.89 7.44 -1.28
C SER A 49 6.84 6.38 -0.93
N TYR A 50 7.07 5.54 0.08
CA TYR A 50 6.19 4.42 0.42
C TYR A 50 6.19 4.11 1.91
N GLN A 51 5.14 3.40 2.36
CA GLN A 51 5.02 2.82 3.70
C GLN A 51 4.60 1.36 3.60
N ASP A 52 5.18 0.52 4.44
CA ASP A 52 4.84 -0.90 4.51
C ASP A 52 3.83 -1.17 5.63
N TYR A 53 2.95 -2.15 5.38
CA TYR A 53 2.02 -2.68 6.36
C TYR A 53 2.16 -4.20 6.43
N SER A 54 2.50 -4.72 7.60
CA SER A 54 2.53 -6.16 7.79
C SER A 54 1.11 -6.70 7.78
N VAL A 55 0.95 -7.87 7.18
CA VAL A 55 -0.28 -8.63 7.24
C VAL A 55 -0.03 -9.77 8.21
N ALA A 56 -0.89 -9.92 9.20
CA ALA A 56 -0.68 -10.86 10.30
C ALA A 56 -0.65 -12.33 9.86
N VAL A 57 -1.23 -12.64 8.69
CA VAL A 57 -1.30 -14.01 8.17
C VAL A 57 -1.05 -13.96 6.67
N GLY A 58 0.07 -14.53 6.24
CA GLY A 58 0.35 -14.68 4.82
C GLY A 58 1.81 -14.50 4.45
N PRO A 59 2.17 -14.97 3.26
CA PRO A 59 3.55 -14.92 2.75
C PRO A 59 3.89 -13.58 2.10
N TYR A 60 3.11 -12.55 2.35
CA TYR A 60 3.26 -11.25 1.71
C TYR A 60 2.98 -10.12 2.71
N HIS A 61 3.37 -8.90 2.33
CA HIS A 61 2.98 -7.68 3.03
C HIS A 61 2.39 -6.68 2.04
N LEU A 62 1.61 -5.73 2.56
CA LEU A 62 1.08 -4.64 1.76
C LEU A 62 1.98 -3.41 1.89
N CYS A 63 1.98 -2.61 0.83
CA CYS A 63 2.71 -1.36 0.77
C CYS A 63 1.85 -0.32 0.07
N THR A 64 1.89 0.89 0.54
CA THR A 64 1.29 2.02 -0.18
C THR A 64 2.38 3.03 -0.55
N GLY A 65 2.23 3.64 -1.70
CA GLY A 65 3.23 4.56 -2.23
C GLY A 65 2.62 5.70 -3.01
N ILE A 66 3.45 6.69 -3.29
CA ILE A 66 3.03 7.88 -4.00
C ILE A 66 4.18 8.41 -4.84
N SER A 67 3.84 8.98 -6.00
CA SER A 67 4.78 9.74 -6.83
C SER A 67 4.16 11.09 -7.14
N PHE A 68 4.74 12.16 -6.62
CA PHE A 68 4.28 13.50 -6.90
C PHE A 68 4.51 13.89 -8.36
N SER A 69 5.65 13.51 -8.92
CA SER A 69 5.99 13.86 -10.32
C SER A 69 5.09 13.17 -11.34
N LYS A 70 4.63 11.95 -11.04
CA LYS A 70 3.77 11.17 -11.93
C LYS A 70 2.28 11.31 -11.61
N HIS A 71 1.94 12.00 -10.53
CA HIS A 71 0.56 12.09 -10.01
C HIS A 71 -0.07 10.70 -9.83
N GLU A 72 0.69 9.80 -9.19
CA GLU A 72 0.25 8.42 -8.96
C GLU A 72 0.23 8.11 -7.48
N CYS A 73 -0.79 7.34 -7.07
CA CYS A 73 -0.73 6.59 -5.83
C CYS A 73 -0.83 5.10 -6.16
N LYS A 74 -0.24 4.28 -5.31
CA LYS A 74 -0.22 2.83 -5.52
C LYS A 74 -0.41 2.09 -4.21
N VAL A 75 -1.04 0.93 -4.34
CA VAL A 75 -1.13 -0.07 -3.27
C VAL A 75 -0.64 -1.38 -3.86
N GLY A 76 0.28 -2.02 -3.19
CA GLY A 76 0.89 -3.25 -3.68
C GLY A 76 0.93 -4.34 -2.63
N VAL A 77 0.90 -5.57 -3.12
CA VAL A 77 1.18 -6.78 -2.36
C VAL A 77 2.57 -7.26 -2.77
N TYR A 78 3.43 -7.45 -1.79
CA TYR A 78 4.83 -7.82 -2.01
C TYR A 78 5.09 -9.20 -1.41
N PHE A 79 5.52 -10.11 -2.26
CA PHE A 79 5.80 -11.51 -1.91
C PHE A 79 7.30 -11.65 -1.65
N ARG A 80 7.64 -12.20 -0.49
CA ARG A 80 9.05 -12.45 -0.11
C ARG A 80 9.64 -13.65 -0.82
N ASP A 81 8.77 -14.54 -1.33
CA ASP A 81 9.12 -15.76 -1.99
C ASP A 81 8.49 -15.78 -3.38
N VAL A 82 9.33 -15.88 -4.41
CA VAL A 82 8.86 -15.89 -5.80
C VAL A 82 8.05 -17.15 -6.13
N ASP A 83 8.27 -18.26 -5.44
CA ASP A 83 7.48 -19.48 -5.65
C ASP A 83 6.04 -19.26 -5.22
N VAL A 84 5.82 -18.52 -4.15
CA VAL A 84 4.48 -18.12 -3.71
C VAL A 84 3.84 -17.17 -4.73
N TRP A 85 4.61 -16.19 -5.20
CA TRP A 85 4.16 -15.27 -6.24
C TRP A 85 3.72 -16.02 -7.50
N ASP A 86 4.50 -17.03 -7.91
CA ASP A 86 4.18 -17.87 -9.07
C ASP A 86 2.82 -18.57 -8.91
N VAL A 87 2.49 -19.06 -7.72
CA VAL A 87 1.20 -19.67 -7.44
C VAL A 87 0.06 -18.66 -7.61
N PHE A 88 0.20 -17.48 -7.01
CA PHE A 88 -0.81 -16.43 -7.11
C PHE A 88 -1.00 -15.97 -8.55
N TYR A 89 0.08 -15.73 -9.26
CA TYR A 89 0.05 -15.28 -10.65
C TYR A 89 -0.57 -16.31 -11.58
N ASN A 90 -0.13 -17.57 -11.49
CA ASN A 90 -0.56 -18.62 -12.42
C ASN A 90 -1.98 -19.11 -12.14
N ARG A 91 -2.38 -19.19 -10.88
CA ARG A 91 -3.66 -19.80 -10.48
C ARG A 91 -4.75 -18.79 -10.14
N HIS A 92 -4.40 -17.62 -9.64
CA HIS A 92 -5.36 -16.72 -9.01
C HIS A 92 -5.43 -15.33 -9.62
N ARG A 93 -4.56 -14.98 -10.54
CA ARG A 93 -4.47 -13.63 -11.10
C ARG A 93 -5.82 -13.12 -11.63
N GLU A 94 -6.48 -13.89 -12.48
CA GLU A 94 -7.73 -13.47 -13.10
C GLU A 94 -8.84 -13.25 -12.07
N ASN A 95 -8.97 -14.16 -11.12
CA ASN A 95 -9.94 -14.04 -10.05
C ASN A 95 -9.66 -12.82 -9.16
N ILE A 96 -8.40 -12.59 -8.81
CA ILE A 96 -7.99 -11.44 -8.02
C ILE A 96 -8.33 -10.14 -8.74
N GLU A 97 -7.93 -10.01 -10.01
CA GLU A 97 -8.19 -8.80 -10.78
C GLU A 97 -9.69 -8.57 -10.98
N LYS A 98 -10.47 -9.64 -11.13
CA LYS A 98 -11.93 -9.54 -11.23
C LYS A 98 -12.55 -9.01 -9.93
N GLN A 99 -12.10 -9.49 -8.77
CA GLN A 99 -12.60 -9.03 -7.48
C GLN A 99 -12.20 -7.59 -7.17
N ILE A 100 -10.99 -7.20 -7.58
CA ILE A 100 -10.50 -5.83 -7.40
C ILE A 100 -11.19 -4.87 -8.38
N GLY A 101 -11.62 -5.38 -9.54
CA GLY A 101 -12.23 -4.58 -10.60
C GLY A 101 -11.23 -3.80 -11.45
N ASN A 102 -9.95 -4.13 -11.35
CA ASN A 102 -8.87 -3.51 -12.10
C ASN A 102 -7.76 -4.52 -12.36
N ARG A 103 -6.98 -4.26 -13.41
CA ARG A 103 -5.76 -5.00 -13.66
C ARG A 103 -4.67 -4.54 -12.68
N LEU A 104 -3.85 -5.50 -12.27
CA LEU A 104 -2.68 -5.24 -11.45
C LEU A 104 -1.43 -5.30 -12.31
N ILE A 105 -0.38 -4.64 -11.84
CA ILE A 105 0.95 -4.79 -12.43
C ILE A 105 1.66 -5.89 -11.66
N TRP A 106 1.84 -7.04 -12.29
CA TRP A 106 2.52 -8.19 -11.72
C TRP A 106 3.99 -8.15 -12.14
N ALA A 107 4.87 -8.12 -11.18
CA ALA A 107 6.31 -8.06 -11.42
C ALA A 107 7.01 -9.22 -10.72
N ARG A 108 7.71 -10.03 -11.51
CA ARG A 108 8.49 -11.17 -11.03
C ARG A 108 9.97 -10.81 -10.98
N HIS A 109 10.57 -11.01 -9.81
CA HIS A 109 12.01 -10.86 -9.60
C HIS A 109 12.63 -12.22 -9.29
N LYS A 110 13.95 -12.28 -9.18
CA LYS A 110 14.67 -13.55 -9.00
C LYS A 110 14.20 -14.34 -7.77
N THR A 111 13.97 -13.66 -6.64
CA THR A 111 13.62 -14.30 -5.37
C THR A 111 12.29 -13.81 -4.77
N LYS A 112 11.70 -12.80 -5.35
CA LYS A 112 10.49 -12.15 -4.83
C LYS A 112 9.62 -11.64 -5.97
N GLY A 113 8.43 -11.13 -5.66
CA GLY A 113 7.53 -10.58 -6.65
C GLY A 113 6.54 -9.62 -6.05
N SER A 114 5.79 -8.95 -6.91
CA SER A 114 4.76 -7.99 -6.47
C SER A 114 3.53 -8.01 -7.38
N ALA A 115 2.44 -7.47 -6.85
CA ALA A 115 1.22 -7.17 -7.58
C ALA A 115 0.75 -5.78 -7.13
N THR A 116 0.68 -4.83 -8.04
CA THR A 116 0.47 -3.42 -7.69
C THR A 116 -0.74 -2.84 -8.43
N LEU A 117 -1.60 -2.16 -7.67
CA LEU A 117 -2.67 -1.34 -8.19
C LEU A 117 -2.19 0.10 -8.23
N ILE A 118 -2.16 0.69 -9.43
CA ILE A 118 -1.72 2.08 -9.64
C ILE A 118 -2.93 2.91 -10.07
N ARG A 119 -3.10 4.07 -9.42
CA ARG A 119 -4.10 5.05 -9.82
C ARG A 119 -3.45 6.38 -10.10
N GLN A 120 -3.87 7.01 -11.18
CA GLN A 120 -3.51 8.38 -11.49
C GLN A 120 -4.55 9.31 -10.86
N LEU A 121 -4.08 10.18 -9.98
CA LEU A 121 -4.93 11.16 -9.29
C LEU A 121 -4.29 12.53 -9.43
N VAL A 122 -5.08 13.50 -9.86
CA VAL A 122 -4.63 14.89 -9.84
C VAL A 122 -4.75 15.38 -8.41
N PHE A 123 -3.63 15.73 -7.80
CA PHE A 123 -3.62 16.27 -6.45
C PHE A 123 -2.54 17.32 -6.28
N ASN A 124 -2.86 18.35 -5.47
CA ASN A 124 -1.92 19.39 -5.06
C ASN A 124 -1.53 19.14 -3.61
N GLU A 125 -0.42 19.74 -3.20
CA GLU A 125 0.15 19.51 -1.87
C GLU A 125 -0.80 19.76 -0.70
N THR A 126 -1.80 20.63 -0.85
CA THR A 126 -2.63 21.08 0.28
C THR A 126 -4.09 20.65 0.21
N ASP A 127 -4.75 20.75 -0.95
CA ASP A 127 -6.22 20.76 -0.97
C ASP A 127 -6.86 19.42 -1.33
N SER A 128 -6.13 18.51 -1.99
CA SER A 128 -6.70 17.27 -2.51
C SER A 128 -6.08 16.00 -1.91
N TRP A 129 -5.21 16.12 -0.92
CA TRP A 129 -4.58 14.97 -0.29
C TRP A 129 -5.60 14.06 0.42
N GLU A 130 -6.67 14.62 0.98
CA GLU A 130 -7.71 13.79 1.61
C GLU A 130 -8.37 12.83 0.64
N ILE A 131 -8.60 13.27 -0.60
CA ILE A 131 -9.14 12.41 -1.66
C ILE A 131 -8.16 11.26 -1.94
N VAL A 132 -6.87 11.57 -2.00
CA VAL A 132 -5.82 10.56 -2.18
C VAL A 132 -5.79 9.60 -1.00
N PHE A 133 -5.87 10.10 0.23
CA PHE A 133 -5.91 9.29 1.44
C PHE A 133 -7.09 8.32 1.45
N GLN A 134 -8.28 8.81 1.10
CA GLN A 134 -9.48 7.97 1.01
C GLN A 134 -9.32 6.86 -0.02
N GLN A 135 -8.75 7.18 -1.17
CA GLN A 135 -8.51 6.20 -2.22
C GLN A 135 -7.47 5.16 -1.78
N MET A 136 -6.39 5.59 -1.16
CA MET A 136 -5.34 4.69 -0.67
C MET A 136 -5.88 3.76 0.42
N ILE A 137 -6.65 4.27 1.36
CA ILE A 137 -7.28 3.48 2.42
C ILE A 137 -8.22 2.44 1.81
N SER A 138 -9.07 2.87 0.89
CA SER A 138 -10.01 1.98 0.21
C SER A 138 -9.28 0.86 -0.53
N ASP A 139 -8.23 1.20 -1.26
CA ASP A 139 -7.43 0.22 -2.00
C ASP A 139 -6.65 -0.73 -1.08
N LEU A 140 -6.12 -0.24 0.04
CA LEU A 140 -5.44 -1.08 1.03
C LEU A 140 -6.38 -2.13 1.63
N ILE A 141 -7.58 -1.71 2.01
CA ILE A 141 -8.59 -2.62 2.58
C ILE A 141 -9.03 -3.64 1.52
N LEU A 142 -9.29 -3.18 0.30
CA LEU A 142 -9.71 -4.06 -0.80
C LEU A 142 -8.63 -5.09 -1.13
N MET A 143 -7.39 -4.66 -1.27
CA MET A 143 -6.27 -5.57 -1.57
C MET A 143 -6.07 -6.59 -0.46
N LYS A 144 -6.13 -6.17 0.80
CA LYS A 144 -6.04 -7.08 1.94
C LYS A 144 -7.16 -8.12 1.92
N ASP A 145 -8.41 -7.69 1.73
CA ASP A 145 -9.57 -8.57 1.74
C ASP A 145 -9.50 -9.60 0.62
N VAL A 146 -9.19 -9.15 -0.60
CA VAL A 146 -9.12 -10.04 -1.77
C VAL A 146 -7.99 -11.06 -1.62
N PHE A 147 -6.78 -10.62 -1.29
CA PHE A 147 -5.65 -11.53 -1.16
C PHE A 147 -5.81 -12.50 0.01
N ARG A 148 -6.38 -12.04 1.12
CA ARG A 148 -6.65 -12.91 2.28
C ARG A 148 -7.70 -13.99 1.97
N SER A 149 -8.63 -13.72 1.07
CA SER A 149 -9.66 -14.67 0.67
C SER A 149 -9.13 -15.82 -0.20
N ILE A 150 -7.94 -15.66 -0.80
CA ILE A 150 -7.34 -16.68 -1.65
C ILE A 150 -6.72 -17.75 -0.77
N PRO A 151 -7.17 -19.02 -0.90
CA PRO A 151 -6.56 -20.10 -0.14
C PRO A 151 -5.13 -20.33 -0.62
N TYR A 152 -4.18 -20.19 0.29
CA TYR A 152 -2.78 -20.50 0.04
C TYR A 152 -2.39 -21.75 0.81
N ILE A 153 -2.01 -22.77 0.07
CA ILE A 153 -1.46 -23.99 0.63
C ILE A 153 0.02 -24.03 0.28
N SER A 154 0.87 -23.99 1.31
CA SER A 154 2.30 -24.17 1.12
C SER A 154 2.54 -25.59 0.57
N CYS A 155 3.08 -25.68 -0.64
CA CYS A 155 3.57 -26.94 -1.19
C CYS A 155 4.96 -27.19 -0.62
N ASN A 156 5.04 -27.97 0.44
CA ASN A 156 6.32 -28.52 0.90
C ASN A 156 6.66 -29.74 0.08
#